data_2d26c8084d87037f0f324e969ad27af4
#
_entry.id   2d26c8084d87037f0f324e969ad27af4
#
_cell.length_a   1.000
_cell.length_b   1.000
_cell.length_c   1.000
_cell.angle_alpha   90.00
_cell.angle_beta   90.00
_cell.angle_gamma   90.00
#
_symmetry.space_group_name_H-M   'P 1'
#
loop_
_entity.id
_entity.type
_entity.pdbx_description
1 polymer ?
#
loop_
_entity_poly.entity_id
_entity_poly.type
_entity_poly.pdbx_seq_one_letter_code
_entity_poly.pdbx_strand_id
1 'polypeptide(L)'
;MNATVEVVCYKSKVLANNESPLMLRVTKDRKRKYSSIGISVNPVYWDFEKNKPRRNCPDKTRIEQIIAEQIRKYREQILDFQAEDKEFTPASLHDRVNNHAKNRTVGDLFRSHIADLKSQKRSGYALTFSELYNSLIQFNGHLDIYFSDIDTVWLKRYEMWQRGQNLLENTIGKRFRTLRVLYNIAIERNLVKRDLYPFHAFKVSKLHQATAKRAISKEEIMQVIDYRGKDMYTCLAIDLFAFSYFSAGI
;
A
#
# COMPACT_ATOMS: atom_id res chain seq x y z
N MET A 1 2.76 22.29 8.85
CA MET A 1 3.62 21.10 9.14
C MET A 1 4.96 21.29 8.47
N ASN A 2 6.07 21.35 9.22
CA ASN A 2 7.37 21.72 8.66
C ASN A 2 8.17 20.45 8.30
N ALA A 3 8.28 20.16 7.00
CA ALA A 3 9.26 19.21 6.49
C ALA A 3 10.55 19.97 6.15
N THR A 4 11.70 19.41 6.51
CA THR A 4 13.01 19.95 6.12
C THR A 4 13.64 19.08 5.03
N VAL A 5 14.24 19.74 4.04
CA VAL A 5 14.96 19.10 2.94
C VAL A 5 16.35 19.69 2.86
N GLU A 6 17.36 18.86 3.00
CA GLU A 6 18.77 19.27 2.96
C GLU A 6 19.64 18.17 2.34
N VAL A 7 20.81 18.55 1.84
CA VAL A 7 21.81 17.61 1.35
C VAL A 7 22.91 17.47 2.37
N VAL A 8 23.31 16.23 2.65
CA VAL A 8 24.37 15.88 3.61
C VAL A 8 25.40 14.97 2.96
N CYS A 9 26.66 15.16 3.32
CA CYS A 9 27.73 14.25 2.93
C CYS A 9 27.75 13.05 3.90
N TYR A 10 27.61 11.84 3.36
CA TYR A 10 27.44 10.62 4.16
C TYR A 10 28.78 9.99 4.52
N LYS A 11 29.38 10.46 5.63
CA LYS A 11 30.73 10.07 6.10
C LYS A 11 30.92 8.57 6.29
N SER A 12 29.89 7.84 6.69
CA SER A 12 29.98 6.41 7.03
C SER A 12 30.15 5.51 5.80
N LYS A 13 30.07 6.07 4.59
CA LYS A 13 30.31 5.35 3.34
C LYS A 13 31.35 6.09 2.52
N VAL A 14 32.54 5.50 2.40
CA VAL A 14 33.62 5.98 1.54
C VAL A 14 33.66 5.09 0.30
N LEU A 15 33.67 5.69 -0.88
CA LEU A 15 33.79 5.02 -2.16
C LEU A 15 35.26 4.71 -2.47
N ALA A 16 35.50 3.88 -3.48
CA ALA A 16 36.86 3.47 -3.89
C ALA A 16 37.77 4.66 -4.30
N ASN A 17 37.19 5.80 -4.69
CA ASN A 17 37.87 7.05 -5.02
C ASN A 17 38.08 8.00 -3.82
N ASN A 18 37.96 7.53 -2.58
CA ASN A 18 38.04 8.32 -1.35
C ASN A 18 36.98 9.44 -1.24
N GLU A 19 35.90 9.36 -1.97
CA GLU A 19 34.78 10.28 -1.87
C GLU A 19 33.64 9.69 -1.04
N SER A 20 32.82 10.54 -0.45
CA SER A 20 31.59 10.16 0.22
C SER A 20 30.37 10.62 -0.58
N PRO A 21 29.33 9.78 -0.70
CA PRO A 21 28.15 10.13 -1.47
C PRO A 21 27.39 11.28 -0.81
N LEU A 22 26.87 12.19 -1.62
CA LEU A 22 25.94 13.20 -1.18
C LEU A 22 24.53 12.62 -1.15
N MET A 23 23.86 12.77 -0.02
CA MET A 23 22.53 12.24 0.22
C MET A 23 21.57 13.40 0.50
N LEU A 24 20.44 13.41 -0.17
CA LEU A 24 19.33 14.28 0.17
C LEU A 24 18.60 13.66 1.36
N ARG A 25 18.42 14.45 2.43
CA ARG A 25 17.73 14.08 3.65
C ARG A 25 16.42 14.85 3.74
N VAL A 26 15.30 14.10 3.79
CA VAL A 26 13.99 14.66 4.13
C VAL A 26 13.67 14.28 5.56
N THR A 27 13.30 15.27 6.39
CA THR A 27 12.85 15.05 7.76
C THR A 27 11.46 15.63 7.94
N LYS A 28 10.52 14.83 8.44
CA LYS A 28 9.17 15.24 8.86
C LYS A 28 8.71 14.35 10.01
N ASP A 29 8.11 14.93 11.03
CA ASP A 29 7.52 14.23 12.19
C ASP A 29 8.50 13.22 12.82
N ARG A 30 9.77 13.64 13.03
CA ARG A 30 10.89 12.82 13.54
C ARG A 30 11.29 11.63 12.65
N LYS A 31 10.62 11.42 11.51
CA LYS A 31 11.00 10.41 10.51
C LYS A 31 11.98 11.00 9.50
N ARG A 32 13.00 10.23 9.12
CA ARG A 32 14.03 10.66 8.15
C ARG A 32 14.09 9.68 6.98
N LYS A 33 14.23 10.22 5.77
CA LYS A 33 14.52 9.44 4.57
C LYS A 33 15.74 10.02 3.88
N TYR A 34 16.65 9.14 3.50
CA TYR A 34 17.86 9.49 2.75
C TYR A 34 17.75 8.94 1.33
N SER A 35 18.16 9.73 0.34
CA SER A 35 18.26 9.31 -1.06
C SER A 35 19.54 9.85 -1.69
N SER A 36 20.21 9.04 -2.49
CA SER A 36 21.40 9.47 -3.21
C SER A 36 21.00 10.50 -4.28
N ILE A 37 21.80 11.56 -4.42
CA ILE A 37 21.66 12.54 -5.51
C ILE A 37 22.58 12.23 -6.70
N GLY A 38 23.26 11.08 -6.67
CA GLY A 38 24.08 10.59 -7.79
C GLY A 38 25.48 11.21 -7.89
N ILE A 39 25.90 12.04 -6.93
CA ILE A 39 27.24 12.62 -6.86
C ILE A 39 27.90 12.34 -5.53
N SER A 40 29.23 12.40 -5.52
CA SER A 40 30.07 12.23 -4.35
C SER A 40 31.08 13.36 -4.26
N VAL A 41 31.60 13.61 -3.08
CA VAL A 41 32.59 14.65 -2.80
C VAL A 41 33.58 14.11 -1.78
N ASN A 42 34.86 14.46 -1.93
CA ASN A 42 35.85 14.16 -0.91
C ASN A 42 35.48 14.93 0.40
N PRO A 43 35.35 14.23 1.55
CA PRO A 43 34.97 14.85 2.82
C PRO A 43 35.79 16.07 3.23
N VAL A 44 37.04 16.17 2.81
CA VAL A 44 37.95 17.31 3.05
C VAL A 44 37.39 18.61 2.45
N TYR A 45 36.66 18.52 1.34
CA TYR A 45 36.07 19.66 0.63
C TYR A 45 34.64 19.96 1.07
N TRP A 46 34.09 19.25 2.10
CA TRP A 46 32.76 19.45 2.60
C TRP A 46 32.74 20.17 3.96
N ASP A 47 31.90 21.18 4.08
CA ASP A 47 31.60 21.83 5.35
C ASP A 47 30.40 21.13 6.00
N PHE A 48 30.66 20.38 7.07
CA PHE A 48 29.62 19.57 7.76
C PHE A 48 28.71 20.39 8.66
N GLU A 49 29.09 21.62 9.05
CA GLU A 49 28.23 22.51 9.85
C GLU A 49 27.19 23.18 8.96
N LYS A 50 27.64 23.66 7.78
CA LYS A 50 26.79 24.38 6.84
C LYS A 50 26.16 23.47 5.79
N ASN A 51 26.54 22.18 5.75
CA ASN A 51 26.13 21.21 4.74
C ASN A 51 26.31 21.74 3.29
N LYS A 52 27.51 22.28 3.00
CA LYS A 52 27.87 22.89 1.71
C LYS A 52 29.30 22.55 1.32
N PRO A 53 29.62 22.56 0.01
CA PRO A 53 30.99 22.45 -0.44
C PRO A 53 31.83 23.68 0.01
N ARG A 54 33.06 23.44 0.45
CA ARG A 54 34.01 24.49 0.85
C ARG A 54 34.46 25.32 -0.37
N ARG A 55 35.11 26.48 -0.11
CA ARG A 55 35.60 27.38 -1.19
C ARG A 55 36.58 26.70 -2.13
N ASN A 56 37.42 25.82 -1.63
CA ASN A 56 38.45 25.09 -2.35
C ASN A 56 37.96 23.76 -2.94
N CYS A 57 36.67 23.50 -2.95
CA CYS A 57 36.10 22.27 -3.51
C CYS A 57 36.21 22.33 -5.05
N PRO A 58 36.76 21.28 -5.70
CA PRO A 58 36.68 21.13 -7.13
C PRO A 58 35.23 21.10 -7.61
N ASP A 59 34.94 21.71 -8.77
CA ASP A 59 33.60 21.78 -9.35
C ASP A 59 32.49 22.33 -8.42
N LYS A 60 32.87 23.15 -7.43
CA LYS A 60 31.96 23.70 -6.42
C LYS A 60 30.66 24.23 -7.00
N THR A 61 30.74 25.09 -8.01
CA THR A 61 29.58 25.73 -8.64
C THR A 61 28.60 24.70 -9.22
N ARG A 62 29.13 23.67 -9.88
CA ARG A 62 28.33 22.58 -10.46
C ARG A 62 27.65 21.74 -9.39
N ILE A 63 28.38 21.43 -8.30
CA ILE A 63 27.85 20.68 -7.17
C ILE A 63 26.74 21.49 -6.50
N GLU A 64 26.93 22.80 -6.26
CA GLU A 64 25.92 23.68 -5.69
C GLU A 64 24.68 23.78 -6.58
N GLN A 65 24.83 23.83 -7.89
CA GLN A 65 23.71 23.82 -8.85
C GLN A 65 22.89 22.51 -8.77
N ILE A 66 23.58 21.36 -8.75
CA ILE A 66 22.91 20.05 -8.62
C ILE A 66 22.15 19.97 -7.28
N ILE A 67 22.78 20.40 -6.20
CA ILE A 67 22.16 20.43 -4.87
C ILE A 67 20.91 21.33 -4.88
N ALA A 68 21.02 22.54 -5.40
CA ALA A 68 19.93 23.50 -5.47
C ALA A 68 18.74 22.95 -6.29
N GLU A 69 19.03 22.34 -7.44
CA GLU A 69 18.00 21.74 -8.31
C GLU A 69 17.29 20.57 -7.63
N GLN A 70 18.00 19.71 -6.92
CA GLN A 70 17.38 18.60 -6.17
C GLN A 70 16.51 19.12 -5.03
N ILE A 71 17.01 20.08 -4.27
CA ILE A 71 16.21 20.70 -3.17
C ILE A 71 14.97 21.38 -3.74
N ARG A 72 15.07 22.08 -4.88
CA ARG A 72 13.96 22.75 -5.56
C ARG A 72 12.85 21.75 -5.90
N LYS A 73 13.17 20.63 -6.55
CA LYS A 73 12.22 19.56 -6.90
C LYS A 73 11.41 19.06 -5.68
N TYR A 74 12.10 18.83 -4.58
CA TYR A 74 11.43 18.36 -3.37
C TYR A 74 10.56 19.44 -2.72
N ARG A 75 11.02 20.70 -2.74
CA ARG A 75 10.24 21.84 -2.20
C ARG A 75 8.97 22.10 -3.00
N GLU A 76 9.03 22.03 -4.32
CA GLU A 76 7.86 22.14 -5.20
C GLU A 76 6.82 21.09 -4.84
N GLN A 77 7.23 19.84 -4.68
CA GLN A 77 6.30 18.78 -4.31
C GLN A 77 5.73 18.94 -2.89
N ILE A 78 6.49 19.51 -1.95
CA ILE A 78 5.96 19.85 -0.61
C ILE A 78 4.88 20.92 -0.73
N LEU A 79 5.10 21.95 -1.55
CA LEU A 79 4.10 23.00 -1.81
C LEU A 79 2.86 22.43 -2.48
N ASP A 80 3.00 21.51 -3.43
CA ASP A 80 1.86 20.82 -4.06
C ASP A 80 1.04 20.04 -3.02
N PHE A 81 1.68 19.28 -2.12
CA PHE A 81 0.99 18.59 -1.03
C PHE A 81 0.25 19.55 -0.10
N GLN A 82 0.87 20.70 0.21
CA GLN A 82 0.25 21.73 1.06
C GLN A 82 -0.94 22.39 0.35
N ALA A 83 -0.83 22.68 -0.95
CA ALA A 83 -1.91 23.24 -1.74
C ALA A 83 -3.09 22.29 -1.90
N GLU A 84 -2.83 20.98 -1.95
CA GLU A 84 -3.85 19.93 -2.03
C GLU A 84 -4.39 19.51 -0.64
N ASP A 85 -3.92 20.15 0.45
CA ASP A 85 -4.22 19.80 1.86
C ASP A 85 -4.00 18.30 2.18
N LYS A 86 -2.98 17.71 1.54
CA LYS A 86 -2.65 16.29 1.69
C LYS A 86 -1.49 16.08 2.65
N GLU A 87 -1.65 15.13 3.55
CA GLU A 87 -0.53 14.66 4.37
C GLU A 87 0.43 13.81 3.55
N PHE A 88 1.72 13.94 3.83
CA PHE A 88 2.76 13.13 3.22
C PHE A 88 3.79 12.63 4.25
N THR A 89 4.44 11.53 3.93
CA THR A 89 5.60 11.01 4.66
C THR A 89 6.89 11.32 3.89
N PRO A 90 8.09 11.32 4.53
CA PRO A 90 9.36 11.44 3.79
C PRO A 90 9.55 10.39 2.68
N ALA A 91 8.94 9.20 2.84
CA ALA A 91 8.99 8.15 1.83
C ALA A 91 8.09 8.47 0.62
N SER A 92 6.82 8.87 0.85
CA SER A 92 5.90 9.21 -0.22
C SER A 92 6.34 10.43 -1.01
N LEU A 93 6.93 11.44 -0.34
CA LEU A 93 7.52 12.60 -1.01
C LEU A 93 8.67 12.17 -1.94
N HIS A 94 9.56 11.30 -1.47
CA HIS A 94 10.65 10.77 -2.28
C HIS A 94 10.14 10.01 -3.51
N ASP A 95 9.13 9.14 -3.32
CA ASP A 95 8.55 8.37 -4.40
C ASP A 95 7.84 9.27 -5.42
N ARG A 96 7.16 10.35 -4.98
CA ARG A 96 6.55 11.33 -5.87
C ARG A 96 7.57 12.08 -6.72
N VAL A 97 8.68 12.56 -6.12
CA VAL A 97 9.74 13.29 -6.86
C VAL A 97 10.43 12.40 -7.89
N ASN A 98 10.69 11.13 -7.57
CA ASN A 98 11.46 10.24 -8.45
C ASN A 98 10.60 9.46 -9.46
N ASN A 99 9.28 9.39 -9.26
CA ASN A 99 8.37 8.62 -10.09
C ASN A 99 7.35 9.46 -10.85
N HIS A 100 7.73 10.63 -11.42
CA HIS A 100 6.83 11.49 -12.22
C HIS A 100 6.06 10.75 -13.34
N ALA A 101 6.54 9.59 -13.78
CA ALA A 101 5.84 8.75 -14.76
C ALA A 101 4.95 7.65 -14.14
N LYS A 102 4.95 7.47 -12.79
CA LYS A 102 4.29 6.33 -12.11
C LYS A 102 3.47 6.69 -10.87
N ASN A 103 3.08 7.95 -10.73
CA ASN A 103 2.32 8.43 -9.56
C ASN A 103 0.86 7.90 -9.58
N ARG A 104 0.71 6.59 -9.45
CA ARG A 104 -0.60 6.01 -9.20
C ARG A 104 -0.82 5.88 -7.70
N THR A 105 -1.87 6.55 -7.22
CA THR A 105 -2.33 6.40 -5.85
C THR A 105 -2.89 4.99 -5.61
N VAL A 106 -3.09 4.64 -4.35
CA VAL A 106 -3.80 3.42 -3.98
C VAL A 106 -5.18 3.38 -4.65
N GLY A 107 -5.90 4.52 -4.63
CA GLY A 107 -7.21 4.65 -5.29
C GLY A 107 -7.16 4.45 -6.80
N ASP A 108 -6.11 4.95 -7.48
CA ASP A 108 -5.94 4.75 -8.93
C ASP A 108 -5.73 3.29 -9.28
N LEU A 109 -4.90 2.57 -8.50
CA LEU A 109 -4.68 1.15 -8.74
C LEU A 109 -5.94 0.34 -8.49
N PHE A 110 -6.72 0.65 -7.42
CA PHE A 110 -8.01 -0.01 -7.18
C PHE A 110 -8.95 0.19 -8.37
N ARG A 111 -9.15 1.44 -8.82
CA ARG A 111 -10.08 1.74 -9.93
C ARG A 111 -9.68 1.02 -11.20
N SER A 112 -8.40 1.05 -11.57
CA SER A 112 -7.91 0.36 -12.76
C SER A 112 -8.05 -1.16 -12.63
N HIS A 113 -7.70 -1.75 -11.49
CA HIS A 113 -7.78 -3.19 -11.29
C HIS A 113 -9.22 -3.71 -11.28
N ILE A 114 -10.15 -2.97 -10.66
CA ILE A 114 -11.58 -3.31 -10.69
C ILE A 114 -12.12 -3.24 -12.13
N ALA A 115 -11.73 -2.23 -12.91
CA ALA A 115 -12.12 -2.13 -14.33
C ALA A 115 -11.57 -3.29 -15.15
N ASP A 116 -10.29 -3.66 -14.95
CA ASP A 116 -9.65 -4.83 -15.60
C ASP A 116 -10.39 -6.12 -15.27
N LEU A 117 -10.77 -6.35 -14.01
CA LEU A 117 -11.52 -7.54 -13.60
C LEU A 117 -12.92 -7.60 -14.21
N LYS A 118 -13.61 -6.47 -14.31
CA LYS A 118 -14.92 -6.38 -14.96
C LYS A 118 -14.84 -6.68 -16.47
N SER A 119 -13.83 -6.16 -17.15
CA SER A 119 -13.60 -6.45 -18.58
C SER A 119 -13.33 -7.93 -18.84
N GLN A 120 -12.69 -8.61 -17.88
CA GLN A 120 -12.43 -10.06 -17.90
C GLN A 120 -13.65 -10.90 -17.47
N LYS A 121 -14.83 -10.30 -17.26
CA LYS A 121 -16.06 -10.97 -16.77
C LYS A 121 -15.89 -11.63 -15.38
N ARG A 122 -14.91 -11.21 -14.57
CA ARG A 122 -14.63 -11.70 -13.20
C ARG A 122 -15.39 -10.87 -12.16
N SER A 123 -16.71 -10.72 -12.34
CA SER A 123 -17.56 -9.79 -11.57
C SER A 123 -17.53 -10.04 -10.05
N GLY A 124 -17.56 -11.30 -9.61
CA GLY A 124 -17.50 -11.63 -8.17
C GLY A 124 -16.18 -11.21 -7.52
N TYR A 125 -15.07 -11.34 -8.25
CA TYR A 125 -13.78 -10.91 -7.75
C TYR A 125 -13.65 -9.38 -7.78
N ALA A 126 -14.18 -8.71 -8.82
CA ALA A 126 -14.27 -7.25 -8.88
C ALA A 126 -15.09 -6.68 -7.71
N LEU A 127 -16.18 -7.35 -7.30
CA LEU A 127 -16.99 -6.96 -6.15
C LEU A 127 -16.17 -7.00 -4.86
N THR A 128 -15.35 -8.03 -4.65
CA THR A 128 -14.48 -8.14 -3.47
C THR A 128 -13.51 -6.95 -3.35
N PHE A 129 -12.92 -6.49 -4.46
CA PHE A 129 -12.07 -5.29 -4.47
C PHE A 129 -12.88 -4.02 -4.26
N SER A 130 -14.09 -3.93 -4.80
CA SER A 130 -14.97 -2.77 -4.58
C SER A 130 -15.40 -2.63 -3.12
N GLU A 131 -15.73 -3.75 -2.45
CA GLU A 131 -16.04 -3.79 -1.02
C GLU A 131 -14.86 -3.29 -0.17
N LEU A 132 -13.65 -3.74 -0.49
CA LEU A 132 -12.44 -3.29 0.19
C LEU A 132 -12.19 -1.80 -0.08
N TYR A 133 -12.30 -1.34 -1.31
CA TYR A 133 -12.15 0.07 -1.69
C TYR A 133 -13.05 0.98 -0.86
N ASN A 134 -14.34 0.64 -0.78
CA ASN A 134 -15.32 1.41 0.01
C ASN A 134 -14.98 1.39 1.49
N SER A 135 -14.55 0.24 2.04
CA SER A 135 -14.14 0.13 3.43
C SER A 135 -12.92 1.00 3.76
N LEU A 136 -11.96 1.07 2.84
CA LEU A 136 -10.76 1.90 3.01
C LEU A 136 -11.08 3.40 2.92
N ILE A 137 -12.02 3.79 2.05
CA ILE A 137 -12.51 5.18 2.01
C ILE A 137 -13.20 5.55 3.31
N GLN A 138 -14.05 4.69 3.86
CA GLN A 138 -14.71 4.93 5.16
C GLN A 138 -13.71 5.09 6.29
N PHE A 139 -12.60 4.32 6.27
CA PHE A 139 -11.56 4.40 7.28
C PHE A 139 -10.66 5.63 7.14
N ASN A 140 -10.21 5.93 5.93
CA ASN A 140 -9.15 6.93 5.67
C ASN A 140 -9.70 8.26 5.11
N GLY A 141 -10.99 8.32 4.74
CA GLY A 141 -11.63 9.46 4.10
C GLY A 141 -11.39 9.51 2.58
N HIS A 142 -10.18 9.21 2.13
CA HIS A 142 -9.77 9.19 0.71
C HIS A 142 -8.70 8.13 0.46
N LEU A 143 -8.45 7.78 -0.80
CA LEU A 143 -7.39 6.84 -1.20
C LEU A 143 -6.35 7.49 -2.14
N ASP A 144 -6.22 8.82 -2.08
CA ASP A 144 -5.14 9.56 -2.72
C ASP A 144 -3.84 9.48 -1.90
N ILE A 145 -3.56 8.31 -1.36
CA ILE A 145 -2.35 7.94 -0.63
C ILE A 145 -1.50 7.02 -1.50
N TYR A 146 -0.20 6.93 -1.19
CA TYR A 146 0.72 6.04 -1.89
C TYR A 146 0.87 4.72 -1.12
N PHE A 147 1.27 3.66 -1.83
CA PHE A 147 1.54 2.36 -1.18
C PHE A 147 2.65 2.44 -0.14
N SER A 148 3.58 3.39 -0.26
CA SER A 148 4.60 3.68 0.76
C SER A 148 4.03 4.18 2.10
N ASP A 149 2.81 4.72 2.10
CA ASP A 149 2.15 5.23 3.30
C ASP A 149 1.43 4.12 4.08
N ILE A 150 1.19 2.98 3.42
CA ILE A 150 0.60 1.78 4.03
C ILE A 150 1.71 0.99 4.73
N ASP A 151 2.05 1.39 5.93
CA ASP A 151 3.00 0.70 6.80
C ASP A 151 2.29 -0.25 7.79
N THR A 152 3.06 -0.93 8.64
CA THR A 152 2.51 -1.84 9.65
C THR A 152 1.63 -1.12 10.68
N VAL A 153 1.93 0.15 10.97
CA VAL A 153 1.15 0.96 11.91
C VAL A 153 -0.21 1.30 11.30
N TRP A 154 -0.21 1.69 10.03
CA TRP A 154 -1.42 1.96 9.28
C TRP A 154 -2.34 0.71 9.21
N LEU A 155 -1.76 -0.48 8.94
CA LEU A 155 -2.51 -1.75 8.91
C LEU A 155 -3.13 -2.07 10.28
N LYS A 156 -2.41 -1.85 11.39
CA LYS A 156 -2.95 -2.04 12.73
C LYS A 156 -4.09 -1.07 13.05
N ARG A 157 -3.98 0.19 12.65
CA ARG A 157 -5.06 1.19 12.81
C ARG A 157 -6.30 0.77 12.03
N TYR A 158 -6.14 0.28 10.80
CA TYR A 158 -7.25 -0.22 9.99
C TYR A 158 -7.89 -1.47 10.61
N GLU A 159 -7.10 -2.39 11.17
CA GLU A 159 -7.59 -3.55 11.91
C GLU A 159 -8.45 -3.13 13.13
N MET A 160 -7.92 -2.22 13.96
CA MET A 160 -8.64 -1.72 15.12
C MET A 160 -9.95 -1.04 14.73
N TRP A 161 -9.94 -0.23 13.67
CA TRP A 161 -11.16 0.42 13.17
C TRP A 161 -12.20 -0.62 12.72
N GLN A 162 -11.80 -1.66 11.99
CA GLN A 162 -12.70 -2.73 11.55
C GLN A 162 -13.32 -3.49 12.76
N ARG A 163 -12.53 -3.75 13.80
CA ARG A 163 -13.03 -4.34 15.05
C ARG A 163 -14.06 -3.43 15.75
N GLY A 164 -13.82 -2.12 15.74
CA GLY A 164 -14.77 -1.12 16.22
C GLY A 164 -16.09 -1.09 15.45
N GLN A 165 -16.12 -1.58 14.21
CA GLN A 165 -17.33 -1.78 13.40
C GLN A 165 -18.01 -3.16 13.66
N ASN A 166 -17.57 -3.91 14.66
CA ASN A 166 -18.07 -5.24 15.02
C ASN A 166 -18.00 -6.28 13.88
N LEU A 167 -16.99 -6.17 12.99
CA LEU A 167 -16.81 -7.12 11.90
C LEU A 167 -16.22 -8.43 12.41
N LEU A 168 -16.69 -9.54 11.86
CA LEU A 168 -16.15 -10.86 12.15
C LEU A 168 -14.71 -11.02 11.66
N GLU A 169 -13.89 -11.78 12.43
CA GLU A 169 -12.47 -12.02 12.12
C GLU A 169 -12.23 -12.49 10.67
N ASN A 170 -13.08 -13.39 10.17
CA ASN A 170 -12.95 -13.89 8.80
C ASN A 170 -13.23 -12.80 7.74
N THR A 171 -14.10 -11.83 8.05
CA THR A 171 -14.36 -10.67 7.20
C THR A 171 -13.15 -9.74 7.19
N ILE A 172 -12.60 -9.45 8.36
CA ILE A 172 -11.37 -8.67 8.52
C ILE A 172 -10.23 -9.36 7.75
N GLY A 173 -10.04 -10.66 7.97
CA GLY A 173 -9.04 -11.46 7.28
C GLY A 173 -9.20 -11.47 5.75
N LYS A 174 -10.44 -11.55 5.23
CA LYS A 174 -10.75 -11.44 3.79
C LYS A 174 -10.25 -10.09 3.25
N ARG A 175 -10.57 -8.97 3.93
CA ARG A 175 -10.14 -7.63 3.51
C ARG A 175 -8.63 -7.47 3.49
N PHE A 176 -7.92 -7.96 4.51
CA PHE A 176 -6.45 -7.92 4.53
C PHE A 176 -5.80 -8.83 3.48
N ARG A 177 -6.37 -10.00 3.18
CA ARG A 177 -5.91 -10.83 2.06
C ARG A 177 -6.04 -10.11 0.73
N THR A 178 -7.19 -9.45 0.50
CA THR A 178 -7.43 -8.68 -0.74
C THR A 178 -6.48 -7.47 -0.83
N LEU A 179 -6.25 -6.75 0.28
CA LEU A 179 -5.31 -5.63 0.31
C LEU A 179 -3.86 -6.11 0.02
N ARG A 180 -3.48 -7.26 0.56
CA ARG A 180 -2.17 -7.87 0.28
C ARG A 180 -1.99 -8.21 -1.20
N VAL A 181 -3.03 -8.72 -1.85
CA VAL A 181 -3.00 -8.97 -3.31
C VAL A 181 -2.77 -7.67 -4.07
N LEU A 182 -3.50 -6.61 -3.74
CA LEU A 182 -3.33 -5.31 -4.40
C LEU A 182 -1.93 -4.72 -4.16
N TYR A 183 -1.38 -4.87 -2.96
CA TYR A 183 -0.02 -4.43 -2.63
C TYR A 183 1.03 -5.19 -3.46
N ASN A 184 0.85 -6.49 -3.66
CA ASN A 184 1.74 -7.29 -4.52
C ASN A 184 1.68 -6.80 -5.98
N ILE A 185 0.49 -6.52 -6.50
CA ILE A 185 0.32 -5.91 -7.84
C ILE A 185 1.04 -4.55 -7.91
N ALA A 186 0.99 -3.75 -6.85
CA ALA A 186 1.71 -2.49 -6.79
C ALA A 186 3.23 -2.68 -6.87
N ILE A 187 3.78 -3.70 -6.21
CA ILE A 187 5.21 -4.06 -6.31
C ILE A 187 5.55 -4.51 -7.73
N GLU A 188 4.77 -5.41 -8.32
CA GLU A 188 4.98 -5.90 -9.69
C GLU A 188 4.94 -4.77 -10.72
N ARG A 189 4.05 -3.79 -10.52
CA ARG A 189 3.97 -2.58 -11.37
C ARG A 189 5.00 -1.51 -11.00
N ASN A 190 5.92 -1.78 -10.07
CA ASN A 190 6.93 -0.85 -9.55
C ASN A 190 6.35 0.47 -9.01
N LEU A 191 5.16 0.45 -8.43
CA LEU A 191 4.54 1.60 -7.75
C LEU A 191 5.09 1.78 -6.32
N VAL A 192 5.65 0.73 -5.74
CA VAL A 192 6.27 0.71 -4.42
C VAL A 192 7.45 -0.27 -4.41
N LYS A 193 8.47 0.03 -3.63
CA LYS A 193 9.62 -0.87 -3.45
C LYS A 193 9.28 -2.04 -2.54
N ARG A 194 9.84 -3.21 -2.82
CA ARG A 194 9.63 -4.44 -2.05
C ARG A 194 10.07 -4.31 -0.59
N ASP A 195 11.08 -3.48 -0.30
CA ASP A 195 11.59 -3.23 1.06
C ASP A 195 10.55 -2.55 1.97
N LEU A 196 9.53 -1.91 1.39
CA LEU A 196 8.43 -1.26 2.09
C LEU A 196 7.23 -2.19 2.35
N TYR A 197 7.35 -3.49 2.02
CA TYR A 197 6.25 -4.45 2.14
C TYR A 197 5.84 -4.69 3.60
N PRO A 198 4.66 -4.22 4.04
CA PRO A 198 4.28 -4.25 5.46
C PRO A 198 3.82 -5.62 5.95
N PHE A 199 3.42 -6.52 5.03
CA PHE A 199 2.88 -7.83 5.40
C PHE A 199 3.95 -8.85 5.82
N HIS A 200 5.24 -8.49 5.79
CA HIS A 200 6.27 -9.29 6.46
C HIS A 200 6.09 -9.28 7.98
N ALA A 201 5.80 -8.11 8.55
CA ALA A 201 5.57 -7.93 9.98
C ALA A 201 4.10 -8.12 10.37
N PHE A 202 3.15 -7.70 9.52
CA PHE A 202 1.72 -7.89 9.74
C PHE A 202 1.25 -9.26 9.22
N LYS A 203 1.03 -10.21 10.13
CA LYS A 203 0.64 -11.59 9.79
C LYS A 203 -0.87 -11.71 9.59
N VAL A 204 -1.34 -11.75 8.36
CA VAL A 204 -2.77 -11.92 8.00
C VAL A 204 -3.33 -13.27 8.45
N SER A 205 -2.49 -14.30 8.60
CA SER A 205 -2.90 -15.64 9.07
C SER A 205 -3.52 -15.65 10.46
N LYS A 206 -3.19 -14.66 11.30
CA LYS A 206 -3.79 -14.51 12.64
C LYS A 206 -5.27 -14.10 12.59
N LEU A 207 -5.72 -13.57 11.46
CA LEU A 207 -7.09 -13.11 11.22
C LEU A 207 -7.92 -14.23 10.55
N HIS A 208 -7.83 -15.43 11.10
CA HIS A 208 -8.62 -16.59 10.66
C HIS A 208 -9.26 -17.24 11.87
N GLN A 209 -10.56 -17.40 11.81
CA GLN A 209 -11.32 -18.13 12.78
C GLN A 209 -11.99 -19.33 12.10
N ALA A 210 -11.85 -20.49 12.71
CA ALA A 210 -12.53 -21.68 12.23
C ALA A 210 -14.04 -21.47 12.26
N THR A 211 -14.71 -21.79 11.16
CA THR A 211 -16.17 -21.76 11.06
C THR A 211 -16.71 -23.16 11.23
N ALA A 212 -17.87 -23.28 11.88
CA ALA A 212 -18.57 -24.54 11.95
C ALA A 212 -18.84 -25.06 10.52
N LYS A 213 -18.58 -26.33 10.29
CA LYS A 213 -18.99 -26.99 9.06
C LYS A 213 -20.51 -26.99 8.97
N ARG A 214 -21.05 -26.46 7.88
CA ARG A 214 -22.50 -26.43 7.62
C ARG A 214 -22.97 -27.66 6.85
N ALA A 215 -22.17 -28.72 6.87
CA ALA A 215 -22.57 -29.99 6.27
C ALA A 215 -23.66 -30.63 7.16
N ILE A 216 -24.79 -30.94 6.57
CA ILE A 216 -25.84 -31.70 7.21
C ILE A 216 -25.58 -33.20 7.09
N SER A 217 -26.08 -34.00 7.99
CA SER A 217 -25.87 -35.44 7.96
C SER A 217 -26.69 -36.09 6.82
N LYS A 218 -26.39 -37.34 6.50
CA LYS A 218 -27.11 -38.08 5.45
C LYS A 218 -28.58 -38.26 5.87
N GLU A 219 -28.83 -38.47 7.14
CA GLU A 219 -30.16 -38.64 7.71
C GLU A 219 -30.99 -37.34 7.54
N GLU A 220 -30.38 -36.18 7.84
CA GLU A 220 -31.00 -34.87 7.63
C GLU A 220 -31.27 -34.58 6.14
N ILE A 221 -30.36 -35.00 5.23
CA ILE A 221 -30.56 -34.89 3.78
C ILE A 221 -31.79 -35.70 3.36
N MET A 222 -31.91 -36.95 3.84
CA MET A 222 -33.08 -37.79 3.50
C MET A 222 -34.37 -37.19 4.05
N GLN A 223 -34.36 -36.60 5.26
CA GLN A 223 -35.53 -35.89 5.80
C GLN A 223 -35.94 -34.69 4.93
N VAL A 224 -34.99 -33.96 4.35
CA VAL A 224 -35.30 -32.86 3.41
C VAL A 224 -35.89 -33.40 2.11
N ILE A 225 -35.34 -34.51 1.57
CA ILE A 225 -35.85 -35.14 0.33
C ILE A 225 -37.25 -35.73 0.51
N ASP A 226 -37.49 -36.34 1.66
CA ASP A 226 -38.80 -36.98 1.97
C ASP A 226 -39.86 -35.97 2.44
N TYR A 227 -39.47 -34.73 2.74
CA TYR A 227 -40.39 -33.69 3.15
C TYR A 227 -41.37 -33.34 2.03
N ARG A 228 -42.68 -33.31 2.38
CA ARG A 228 -43.75 -32.92 1.45
C ARG A 228 -44.05 -31.43 1.64
N GLY A 229 -43.61 -30.62 0.71
CA GLY A 229 -43.89 -29.19 0.72
C GLY A 229 -45.38 -28.92 0.57
N LYS A 230 -45.86 -27.87 1.27
CA LYS A 230 -47.28 -27.44 1.23
C LYS A 230 -47.56 -26.49 0.06
N ASP A 231 -46.57 -25.96 -0.57
CA ASP A 231 -46.68 -25.02 -1.67
C ASP A 231 -45.68 -25.40 -2.81
N MET A 232 -45.99 -24.88 -3.99
CA MET A 232 -45.21 -25.15 -5.20
C MET A 232 -43.74 -24.76 -5.11
N TYR A 233 -43.41 -23.64 -4.43
CA TYR A 233 -42.04 -23.17 -4.28
C TYR A 233 -41.20 -24.07 -3.39
N THR A 234 -41.81 -24.55 -2.28
CA THR A 234 -41.16 -25.51 -1.39
C THR A 234 -40.92 -26.84 -2.10
N CYS A 235 -41.88 -27.34 -2.87
CA CYS A 235 -41.73 -28.56 -3.67
C CYS A 235 -40.55 -28.39 -4.69
N LEU A 236 -40.56 -27.31 -5.44
CA LEU A 236 -39.49 -27.00 -6.38
C LEU A 236 -38.10 -26.89 -5.70
N ALA A 237 -38.03 -26.27 -4.54
CA ALA A 237 -36.78 -26.16 -3.78
C ALA A 237 -36.24 -27.54 -3.37
N ILE A 238 -37.13 -28.45 -2.94
CA ILE A 238 -36.76 -29.81 -2.57
C ILE A 238 -36.28 -30.58 -3.79
N ASP A 239 -37.01 -30.49 -4.92
CA ASP A 239 -36.63 -31.16 -6.19
C ASP A 239 -35.24 -30.69 -6.69
N LEU A 240 -34.99 -29.37 -6.64
CA LEU A 240 -33.68 -28.79 -6.98
C LEU A 240 -32.59 -29.26 -6.04
N PHE A 241 -32.89 -29.31 -4.73
CA PHE A 241 -31.96 -29.82 -3.73
C PHE A 241 -31.61 -31.30 -3.99
N ALA A 242 -32.64 -32.14 -4.19
CA ALA A 242 -32.46 -33.55 -4.47
C ALA A 242 -31.69 -33.75 -5.77
N PHE A 243 -32.05 -33.03 -6.85
CA PHE A 243 -31.32 -33.05 -8.11
C PHE A 243 -29.82 -32.71 -7.91
N SER A 244 -29.53 -31.58 -7.21
CA SER A 244 -28.15 -31.17 -6.94
C SER A 244 -27.39 -32.23 -6.11
N TYR A 245 -28.04 -32.81 -5.10
CA TYR A 245 -27.44 -33.85 -4.26
C TYR A 245 -27.05 -35.09 -5.05
N PHE A 246 -27.99 -35.63 -5.87
CA PHE A 246 -27.76 -36.85 -6.67
C PHE A 246 -26.87 -36.60 -7.89
N SER A 247 -26.78 -35.36 -8.37
CA SER A 247 -25.90 -34.96 -9.47
C SER A 247 -24.51 -34.51 -9.01
N ALA A 248 -24.14 -34.77 -7.73
CA ALA A 248 -22.86 -34.39 -7.14
C ALA A 248 -22.59 -32.86 -7.14
N GLY A 249 -23.62 -32.05 -7.07
CA GLY A 249 -23.51 -30.60 -6.98
C GLY A 249 -23.40 -29.86 -8.31
N ILE A 250 -23.91 -30.42 -9.38
CA ILE A 250 -24.02 -29.74 -10.68
C ILE A 250 -25.16 -28.71 -10.66
#